data_abba98a9d20bfb1c4647cd7f82782612
#
_entry.id   abba98a9d20bfb1c4647cd7f82782612
#
_cell.length_a   1.000
_cell.length_b   1.000
_cell.length_c   1.000
_cell.angle_alpha   90.00
_cell.angle_beta   90.00
_cell.angle_gamma   90.00
#
_symmetry.space_group_name_H-M   'P 1'
#
loop_
_entity.id
_entity.type
_entity.pdbx_description
1 polymer ?
#
loop_
_entity_poly.entity_id
_entity_poly.type
_entity_poly.pdbx_seq_one_letter_code
_entity_poly.pdbx_strand_id
1 'polypeptide(L)'
;ERYNFDAKEAMHYLQSGSRRPRIPLPFCGEIMAEWCHGVRLNHGLYSQCTMTQAKGSVYCKTCLGQCERNSTNEPTYGTIEARAKAGDSYQDPKGKKIVNYEKVLKKLNITKEEANRAAEELGWTIPESVYEIKERKKGRPAKNKTPSEPKTEATANSLPLTPAR
;
A
#
# COMPACT_ATOMS: atom_id res chain seq x y z
N GLU A 1 -13.99 39.28 -30.37
CA GLU A 1 -12.66 38.68 -30.15
C GLU A 1 -12.81 37.18 -30.24
N ARG A 2 -12.28 36.59 -31.34
CA ARG A 2 -12.27 35.12 -31.50
C ARG A 2 -11.05 34.60 -30.71
N TYR A 3 -11.33 33.86 -29.64
CA TYR A 3 -10.30 33.09 -28.95
C TYR A 3 -9.77 32.03 -29.91
N ASN A 4 -8.56 32.20 -30.38
CA ASN A 4 -7.87 31.23 -31.22
C ASN A 4 -7.33 30.12 -30.30
N PHE A 5 -8.19 29.14 -29.98
CA PHE A 5 -7.75 27.96 -29.28
C PHE A 5 -6.92 27.12 -30.24
N ASP A 6 -5.64 26.94 -29.93
CA ASP A 6 -4.82 25.97 -30.62
C ASP A 6 -5.41 24.56 -30.41
N ALA A 7 -5.73 23.88 -31.52
CA ALA A 7 -6.30 22.54 -31.50
C ALA A 7 -5.42 21.54 -30.74
N LYS A 8 -4.09 21.77 -30.69
CA LYS A 8 -3.14 20.99 -29.91
C LYS A 8 -3.30 21.23 -28.40
N GLU A 9 -3.50 22.47 -27.99
CA GLU A 9 -3.77 22.83 -26.59
C GLU A 9 -5.12 22.29 -26.13
N ALA A 10 -6.16 22.39 -26.97
CA ALA A 10 -7.47 21.80 -26.69
C ALA A 10 -7.41 20.27 -26.60
N MET A 11 -6.68 19.60 -27.48
CA MET A 11 -6.43 18.14 -27.41
C MET A 11 -5.64 17.77 -26.16
N HIS A 12 -4.62 18.55 -25.80
CA HIS A 12 -3.86 18.34 -24.57
C HIS A 12 -4.75 18.54 -23.33
N TYR A 13 -5.63 19.53 -23.31
CA TYR A 13 -6.60 19.76 -22.24
C TYR A 13 -7.65 18.64 -22.14
N LEU A 14 -8.13 18.14 -23.26
CA LEU A 14 -9.06 17.02 -23.32
C LEU A 14 -8.39 15.69 -22.97
N GLN A 15 -7.11 15.52 -23.28
CA GLN A 15 -6.30 14.35 -22.88
C GLN A 15 -5.82 14.44 -21.45
N SER A 16 -5.62 15.63 -20.88
CA SER A 16 -5.30 15.82 -19.46
C SER A 16 -6.52 15.63 -18.55
N GLY A 17 -7.73 15.58 -19.12
CA GLY A 17 -8.96 15.25 -18.43
C GLY A 17 -8.93 13.85 -17.83
N SER A 18 -8.44 13.75 -16.60
CA SER A 18 -8.52 12.54 -15.77
C SER A 18 -7.73 11.33 -16.28
N ARG A 19 -6.43 11.45 -16.41
CA ARG A 19 -5.50 10.31 -16.59
C ARG A 19 -5.41 9.42 -15.33
N ARG A 20 -6.56 9.15 -14.70
CA ARG A 20 -6.60 8.25 -13.55
C ARG A 20 -6.66 6.82 -14.05
N PRO A 21 -5.77 5.93 -13.59
CA PRO A 21 -5.86 4.53 -13.96
C PRO A 21 -7.19 3.94 -13.47
N ARG A 22 -7.86 3.22 -14.34
CA ARG A 22 -9.13 2.52 -14.02
C ARG A 22 -8.92 1.32 -13.12
N ILE A 23 -7.72 0.74 -13.19
CA ILE A 23 -7.30 -0.39 -12.38
C ILE A 23 -6.13 0.01 -11.48
N PRO A 24 -5.91 -0.68 -10.36
CA PRO A 24 -4.75 -0.43 -9.52
C PRO A 24 -3.46 -0.71 -10.28
N LEU A 25 -2.62 0.31 -10.44
CA LEU A 25 -1.28 0.17 -11.03
C LEU A 25 -0.21 0.31 -9.95
N PRO A 26 0.92 -0.40 -10.06
CA PRO A 26 2.06 -0.21 -9.19
C PRO A 26 2.72 1.14 -9.49
N PHE A 27 3.54 1.61 -8.56
CA PHE A 27 4.38 2.78 -8.83
C PHE A 27 5.54 2.36 -9.75
N CYS A 28 5.60 2.94 -10.94
CA CYS A 28 6.58 2.61 -11.98
C CYS A 28 7.82 3.53 -11.98
N GLY A 29 8.00 4.36 -10.95
CA GLY A 29 9.14 5.27 -10.83
C GLY A 29 8.88 6.68 -11.34
N GLU A 30 7.83 6.91 -12.09
CA GLU A 30 7.46 8.23 -12.59
C GLU A 30 6.56 8.99 -11.63
N ILE A 31 6.89 10.25 -11.38
CA ILE A 31 6.10 11.16 -10.55
C ILE A 31 5.39 12.15 -11.45
N MET A 32 4.06 12.14 -11.40
CA MET A 32 3.25 13.10 -12.15
C MET A 32 3.22 14.43 -11.38
N ALA A 33 3.81 15.46 -11.96
CA ALA A 33 3.96 16.78 -11.33
C ALA A 33 2.61 17.47 -11.03
N GLU A 34 1.58 17.20 -11.83
CA GLU A 34 0.24 17.77 -11.68
C GLU A 34 -0.58 17.09 -10.56
N TRP A 35 -0.16 15.90 -10.15
CA TRP A 35 -0.86 15.16 -9.12
C TRP A 35 -0.33 15.49 -7.72
N CYS A 36 -1.16 15.20 -6.73
CA CYS A 36 -0.79 15.33 -5.33
C CYS A 36 0.45 14.46 -5.00
N HIS A 37 1.40 15.02 -4.27
CA HIS A 37 2.63 14.34 -3.84
C HIS A 37 2.43 13.38 -2.65
N GLY A 38 1.21 13.21 -2.17
CA GLY A 38 0.89 12.19 -1.18
C GLY A 38 0.85 10.79 -1.78
N VAL A 39 1.13 9.78 -0.96
CA VAL A 39 0.97 8.37 -1.32
C VAL A 39 -0.41 7.88 -0.88
N ARG A 40 -1.05 7.04 -1.70
CA ARG A 40 -2.29 6.34 -1.38
C ARG A 40 -2.06 4.84 -1.24
N LEU A 41 -2.77 4.25 -0.29
CA LEU A 41 -2.81 2.79 -0.12
C LEU A 41 -3.74 2.17 -1.18
N ASN A 42 -3.25 2.02 -2.39
CA ASN A 42 -4.00 1.39 -3.48
C ASN A 42 -3.77 -0.13 -3.45
N HIS A 43 -4.65 -0.88 -2.77
CA HIS A 43 -4.52 -2.33 -2.53
C HIS A 43 -3.15 -2.77 -1.96
N GLY A 44 -2.47 -1.87 -1.25
CA GLY A 44 -1.13 -2.12 -0.69
C GLY A 44 0.03 -1.84 -1.64
N LEU A 45 -0.23 -1.20 -2.79
CA LEU A 45 0.79 -0.86 -3.79
C LEU A 45 1.51 0.46 -3.50
N TYR A 46 0.93 1.32 -2.66
CA TYR A 46 1.47 2.65 -2.35
C TYR A 46 1.82 3.45 -3.60
N SER A 47 0.80 3.76 -4.39
CA SER A 47 0.91 4.59 -5.60
C SER A 47 0.70 6.08 -5.30
N GLN A 48 1.08 6.95 -6.24
CA GLN A 48 0.85 8.39 -6.12
C GLN A 48 -0.64 8.71 -6.01
N CYS A 49 -0.98 9.72 -5.21
CA CYS A 49 -2.35 10.24 -5.12
C CYS A 49 -2.71 10.97 -6.41
N THR A 50 -3.75 10.49 -7.10
CA THR A 50 -4.20 11.01 -8.39
C THR A 50 -5.07 12.27 -8.31
N MET A 51 -5.21 12.86 -7.14
CA MET A 51 -5.96 14.11 -6.96
C MET A 51 -5.11 15.30 -7.37
N THR A 52 -5.74 16.35 -7.90
CA THR A 52 -5.06 17.61 -8.19
C THR A 52 -4.59 18.28 -6.91
N GLN A 53 -3.46 18.96 -7.00
CA GLN A 53 -2.89 19.73 -5.90
C GLN A 53 -3.83 20.87 -5.46
N ALA A 54 -3.83 21.21 -4.19
CA ALA A 54 -4.51 22.38 -3.68
C ALA A 54 -3.68 23.64 -3.99
N LYS A 55 -4.36 24.77 -4.17
CA LYS A 55 -3.71 26.03 -4.51
C LYS A 55 -2.64 26.38 -3.46
N GLY A 56 -1.40 26.55 -3.93
CA GLY A 56 -0.26 26.88 -3.06
C GLY A 56 0.33 25.69 -2.28
N SER A 57 -0.03 24.46 -2.62
CA SER A 57 0.51 23.26 -1.97
C SER A 57 0.76 22.15 -3.00
N VAL A 58 1.75 21.32 -2.72
CA VAL A 58 2.01 20.08 -3.50
C VAL A 58 1.03 18.95 -3.14
N TYR A 59 0.19 19.13 -2.13
CA TYR A 59 -0.79 18.15 -1.69
C TYR A 59 -2.22 18.54 -2.07
N CYS A 60 -3.08 17.57 -2.29
CA CYS A 60 -4.52 17.80 -2.40
C CYS A 60 -5.14 18.12 -1.03
N LYS A 61 -6.36 18.65 -0.99
CA LYS A 61 -7.07 19.00 0.25
C LYS A 61 -7.11 17.85 1.27
N THR A 62 -7.31 16.62 0.81
CA THR A 62 -7.36 15.44 1.68
C THR A 62 -6.01 15.13 2.30
N CYS A 63 -4.93 15.16 1.51
CA CYS A 63 -3.58 14.91 2.01
C CYS A 63 -3.09 16.04 2.92
N LEU A 64 -3.44 17.30 2.63
CA LEU A 64 -3.19 18.42 3.55
C LEU A 64 -3.86 18.21 4.92
N GLY A 65 -5.14 17.87 4.94
CA GLY A 65 -5.82 17.55 6.18
C GLY A 65 -5.26 16.33 6.92
N GLN A 66 -4.54 15.43 6.22
CA GLN A 66 -3.77 14.36 6.86
C GLN A 66 -2.48 14.90 7.49
N CYS A 67 -1.75 15.78 6.79
CA CYS A 67 -0.55 16.42 7.34
C CYS A 67 -0.86 17.18 8.63
N GLU A 68 -1.96 17.93 8.67
CA GLU A 68 -2.40 18.70 9.86
C GLU A 68 -2.71 17.79 11.06
N ARG A 69 -3.24 16.60 10.82
CA ARG A 69 -3.60 15.64 11.88
C ARG A 69 -2.45 14.76 12.33
N ASN A 70 -1.44 14.57 11.47
CA ASN A 70 -0.31 13.72 11.77
C ASN A 70 0.80 14.53 12.46
N SER A 71 1.38 14.00 13.51
CA SER A 71 2.51 14.62 14.22
C SER A 71 3.76 14.80 13.36
N THR A 72 3.88 14.07 12.26
CA THR A 72 4.98 14.14 11.29
C THR A 72 4.81 15.23 10.25
N ASN A 73 3.66 15.92 10.20
CA ASN A 73 3.29 16.86 9.14
C ASN A 73 3.36 16.25 7.71
N GLU A 74 3.26 14.93 7.61
CA GLU A 74 3.25 14.20 6.34
C GLU A 74 1.92 13.46 6.13
N PRO A 75 1.55 13.14 4.87
CA PRO A 75 0.39 12.30 4.59
C PRO A 75 0.49 10.94 5.28
N THR A 76 -0.65 10.33 5.60
CA THR A 76 -0.75 9.09 6.38
C THR A 76 0.09 7.93 5.83
N TYR A 77 0.31 7.89 4.53
CA TYR A 77 1.10 6.86 3.86
C TYR A 77 2.43 7.39 3.30
N GLY A 78 2.88 8.57 3.78
CA GLY A 78 4.11 9.20 3.34
C GLY A 78 3.99 9.96 2.02
N THR A 79 5.13 10.37 1.49
CA THR A 79 5.26 11.16 0.27
C THR A 79 5.72 10.33 -0.91
N ILE A 80 5.39 10.77 -2.13
CA ILE A 80 5.77 10.05 -3.35
C ILE A 80 7.28 10.07 -3.58
N GLU A 81 7.98 11.12 -3.13
CA GLU A 81 9.42 11.24 -3.20
C GLU A 81 10.10 10.18 -2.32
N ALA A 82 9.59 9.99 -1.08
CA ALA A 82 10.07 8.94 -0.20
C ALA A 82 9.81 7.55 -0.80
N ARG A 83 8.64 7.37 -1.45
CA ARG A 83 8.30 6.15 -2.17
C ARG A 83 9.25 5.89 -3.34
N ALA A 84 9.54 6.90 -4.15
CA ALA A 84 10.46 6.81 -5.28
C ALA A 84 11.89 6.47 -4.82
N LYS A 85 12.38 7.13 -3.78
CA LYS A 85 13.70 6.90 -3.21
C LYS A 85 13.87 5.50 -2.64
N ALA A 86 12.85 4.98 -1.95
CA ALA A 86 12.89 3.66 -1.31
C ALA A 86 12.63 2.50 -2.29
N GLY A 87 12.02 2.76 -3.46
CA GLY A 87 11.71 1.74 -4.44
C GLY A 87 10.89 0.58 -3.84
N ASP A 88 11.30 -0.66 -4.12
CA ASP A 88 10.65 -1.88 -3.62
C ASP A 88 10.76 -2.08 -2.10
N SER A 89 11.72 -1.40 -1.46
CA SER A 89 11.95 -1.47 -0.02
C SER A 89 11.02 -0.56 0.78
N TYR A 90 10.16 0.19 0.11
CA TYR A 90 9.29 1.16 0.76
C TYR A 90 8.43 0.54 1.85
N GLN A 91 8.33 1.26 2.95
CA GLN A 91 7.42 0.98 4.05
C GLN A 91 6.67 2.27 4.38
N ASP A 92 5.40 2.15 4.70
CA ASP A 92 4.63 3.29 5.16
C ASP A 92 5.11 3.76 6.55
N PRO A 93 4.70 4.92 7.05
CA PRO A 93 5.06 5.40 8.38
C PRO A 93 4.69 4.44 9.53
N LYS A 94 3.81 3.46 9.27
CA LYS A 94 3.42 2.39 10.20
C LYS A 94 4.24 1.11 10.02
N GLY A 95 5.24 1.12 9.15
CA GLY A 95 6.11 -0.03 8.88
C GLY A 95 5.51 -1.13 8.00
N LYS A 96 4.37 -0.87 7.33
CA LYS A 96 3.78 -1.84 6.39
C LYS A 96 4.51 -1.80 5.06
N LYS A 97 4.85 -2.98 4.55
CA LYS A 97 5.55 -3.19 3.28
C LYS A 97 4.58 -3.23 2.11
N ILE A 98 5.11 -2.96 0.92
CA ILE A 98 4.38 -3.08 -0.35
C ILE A 98 3.91 -4.52 -0.55
N VAL A 99 2.69 -4.66 -1.04
CA VAL A 99 2.13 -5.94 -1.47
C VAL A 99 2.63 -6.25 -2.88
N ASN A 100 2.97 -7.51 -3.14
CA ASN A 100 3.36 -7.94 -4.48
C ASN A 100 2.21 -7.74 -5.48
N TYR A 101 2.52 -7.18 -6.65
CA TYR A 101 1.50 -6.80 -7.63
C TYR A 101 0.72 -7.99 -8.18
N GLU A 102 1.37 -9.11 -8.44
CA GLU A 102 0.69 -10.32 -8.93
C GLU A 102 -0.40 -10.80 -7.95
N LYS A 103 -0.18 -10.66 -6.63
CA LYS A 103 -1.21 -10.99 -5.63
C LYS A 103 -2.41 -10.05 -5.72
N VAL A 104 -2.18 -8.78 -6.04
CA VAL A 104 -3.24 -7.78 -6.22
C VAL A 104 -4.03 -8.12 -7.49
N LEU A 105 -3.36 -8.43 -8.60
CA LEU A 105 -4.00 -8.85 -9.85
C LEU A 105 -4.87 -10.08 -9.65
N LYS A 106 -4.34 -11.13 -9.02
CA LYS A 106 -5.09 -12.36 -8.70
C LYS A 106 -6.32 -12.08 -7.84
N LYS A 107 -6.19 -11.21 -6.84
CA LYS A 107 -7.32 -10.83 -5.97
C LYS A 107 -8.42 -10.09 -6.70
N LEU A 108 -8.07 -9.31 -7.72
CA LEU A 108 -9.01 -8.48 -8.47
C LEU A 108 -9.46 -9.14 -9.79
N ASN A 109 -8.95 -10.35 -10.10
CA ASN A 109 -9.18 -11.06 -11.37
C ASN A 109 -8.80 -10.21 -12.60
N ILE A 110 -7.68 -9.48 -12.50
CA ILE A 110 -7.13 -8.65 -13.57
C ILE A 110 -5.97 -9.41 -14.21
N THR A 111 -5.91 -9.42 -15.55
CA THR A 111 -4.80 -10.05 -16.28
C THR A 111 -3.59 -9.10 -16.38
N LYS A 112 -2.40 -9.67 -16.64
CA LYS A 112 -1.19 -8.87 -16.87
C LYS A 112 -1.31 -7.97 -18.10
N GLU A 113 -1.99 -8.47 -19.13
CA GLU A 113 -2.23 -7.75 -20.39
C GLU A 113 -3.12 -6.52 -20.14
N GLU A 114 -4.18 -6.66 -19.34
CA GLU A 114 -5.04 -5.54 -18.96
C GLU A 114 -4.27 -4.50 -18.14
N ALA A 115 -3.40 -4.97 -17.23
CA ALA A 115 -2.56 -4.10 -16.43
C ALA A 115 -1.56 -3.30 -17.30
N ASN A 116 -0.89 -3.98 -18.23
CA ASN A 116 0.03 -3.32 -19.15
C ASN A 116 -0.68 -2.33 -20.07
N ARG A 117 -1.83 -2.69 -20.62
CA ARG A 117 -2.64 -1.77 -21.44
C ARG A 117 -3.03 -0.51 -20.67
N ALA A 118 -3.49 -0.67 -19.42
CA ALA A 118 -3.85 0.48 -18.59
C ALA A 118 -2.64 1.35 -18.22
N ALA A 119 -1.45 0.77 -18.11
CA ALA A 119 -0.21 1.51 -17.89
C ALA A 119 0.21 2.26 -19.17
N GLU A 120 0.11 1.62 -20.35
CA GLU A 120 0.40 2.21 -21.65
C GLU A 120 -0.50 3.43 -21.96
N GLU A 121 -1.79 3.39 -21.57
CA GLU A 121 -2.70 4.54 -21.68
C GLU A 121 -2.18 5.78 -20.94
N LEU A 122 -1.36 5.58 -19.89
CA LEU A 122 -0.72 6.64 -19.11
C LEU A 122 0.71 6.94 -19.58
N GLY A 123 1.21 6.21 -20.58
CA GLY A 123 2.60 6.27 -21.02
C GLY A 123 3.57 5.59 -20.04
N TRP A 124 3.10 4.70 -19.18
CA TRP A 124 3.92 3.98 -18.20
C TRP A 124 4.27 2.57 -18.68
N THR A 125 5.44 2.11 -18.27
CA THR A 125 5.87 0.72 -18.48
C THR A 125 6.00 0.04 -17.12
N ILE A 126 5.31 -1.09 -16.94
CA ILE A 126 5.42 -1.87 -15.72
C ILE A 126 6.63 -2.79 -15.85
N PRO A 127 7.67 -2.68 -14.99
CA PRO A 127 8.82 -3.58 -15.02
C PRO A 127 8.41 -5.02 -14.71
N GLU A 128 8.99 -5.99 -15.41
CA GLU A 128 8.72 -7.42 -15.20
C GLU A 128 8.99 -7.86 -13.74
N SER A 129 10.01 -7.25 -13.10
CA SER A 129 10.37 -7.50 -11.71
C SER A 129 9.24 -7.27 -10.70
N VAL A 130 8.25 -6.43 -11.04
CA VAL A 130 7.09 -6.13 -10.19
C VAL A 130 6.12 -7.31 -10.13
N TYR A 131 6.11 -8.16 -11.17
CA TYR A 131 5.30 -9.37 -11.23
C TYR A 131 5.95 -10.56 -10.51
N GLU A 132 7.26 -10.51 -10.23
CA GLU A 132 7.95 -11.59 -9.55
C GLU A 132 7.47 -11.73 -8.09
N ILE A 133 7.01 -12.91 -7.73
CA ILE A 133 6.67 -13.22 -6.35
C ILE A 133 7.99 -13.48 -5.59
N LYS A 134 8.53 -12.47 -4.93
CA LYS A 134 9.61 -12.70 -3.96
C LYS A 134 9.07 -13.58 -2.83
N GLU A 135 9.39 -14.86 -2.84
CA GLU A 135 9.03 -15.78 -1.76
C GLU A 135 9.62 -15.27 -0.45
N ARG A 136 8.73 -14.93 0.49
CA ARG A 136 9.17 -14.66 1.86
C ARG A 136 9.67 -15.99 2.43
N LYS A 137 10.93 -16.05 2.85
CA LYS A 137 11.43 -17.17 3.66
C LYS A 137 10.39 -17.42 4.76
N LYS A 138 9.80 -18.62 4.76
CA LYS A 138 8.85 -19.04 5.79
C LYS A 138 9.52 -18.79 7.14
N GLY A 139 8.87 -18.01 8.00
CA GLY A 139 9.33 -17.81 9.36
C GLY A 139 9.59 -19.14 10.04
N ARG A 140 10.51 -19.15 11.00
CA ARG A 140 10.92 -20.29 11.83
C ARG A 140 9.70 -21.20 12.11
N PRO A 141 9.79 -22.52 11.84
CA PRO A 141 8.69 -23.44 12.16
C PRO A 141 8.32 -23.31 13.63
N ALA A 142 7.02 -23.26 13.91
CA ALA A 142 6.53 -23.22 15.29
C ALA A 142 7.13 -24.41 16.03
N LYS A 143 7.82 -24.16 17.17
CA LYS A 143 8.25 -25.19 18.08
C LYS A 143 7.02 -26.03 18.42
N ASN A 144 7.04 -27.32 18.06
CA ASN A 144 6.05 -28.28 18.50
C ASN A 144 5.92 -28.15 20.02
N LYS A 145 4.74 -27.74 20.47
CA LYS A 145 4.36 -27.91 21.88
C LYS A 145 4.28 -29.41 22.11
N THR A 146 5.23 -29.94 22.84
CA THR A 146 5.16 -31.30 23.44
C THR A 146 3.86 -31.40 24.21
N PRO A 147 3.05 -32.45 24.02
CA PRO A 147 1.86 -32.65 24.83
C PRO A 147 2.29 -32.80 26.29
N SER A 148 1.77 -31.96 27.17
CA SER A 148 1.92 -32.11 28.59
C SER A 148 1.19 -33.39 29.04
N GLU A 149 1.92 -34.33 29.66
CA GLU A 149 1.40 -35.52 30.28
C GLU A 149 0.28 -35.18 31.28
N PRO A 150 -0.75 -36.02 31.37
CA PRO A 150 -1.80 -35.86 32.38
C PRO A 150 -1.25 -36.18 33.77
N LYS A 151 -1.36 -35.22 34.68
CA LYS A 151 -1.11 -35.45 36.11
C LYS A 151 -2.18 -36.39 36.63
N THR A 152 -1.78 -37.60 36.95
CA THR A 152 -2.54 -38.55 37.74
C THR A 152 -2.79 -37.98 39.12
N GLU A 153 -4.04 -37.89 39.49
CA GLU A 153 -4.52 -37.69 40.87
C GLU A 153 -4.10 -38.90 41.73
N ALA A 154 -3.35 -38.65 42.77
CA ALA A 154 -3.17 -39.59 43.85
C ALA A 154 -3.98 -39.11 45.04
N THR A 155 -5.11 -39.79 45.24
CA THR A 155 -5.91 -39.77 46.44
C THR A 155 -5.10 -40.38 47.59
N ALA A 156 -4.87 -39.65 48.65
CA ALA A 156 -4.48 -40.24 49.94
C ALA A 156 -5.24 -39.52 51.05
N ASN A 157 -6.20 -40.26 51.50
CA ASN A 157 -7.00 -40.09 52.66
C ASN A 157 -6.15 -40.41 53.94
N SER A 158 -6.12 -39.53 54.87
CA SER A 158 -6.07 -39.95 56.30
C SER A 158 -6.15 -38.74 57.24
N LEU A 159 -7.25 -38.71 57.95
CA LEU A 159 -7.43 -38.08 59.28
C LEU A 159 -6.69 -38.85 60.34
N PRO A 160 -6.20 -38.22 61.41
CA PRO A 160 -6.70 -38.56 62.70
C PRO A 160 -7.00 -37.40 63.66
N LEU A 161 -8.14 -37.42 64.21
CA LEU A 161 -8.52 -37.44 65.65
C LEU A 161 -7.76 -36.51 66.61
N THR A 162 -8.54 -35.59 67.12
CA THR A 162 -8.35 -34.85 68.38
C THR A 162 -8.13 -35.77 69.59
N PRO A 163 -7.53 -35.25 70.71
CA PRO A 163 -8.35 -35.15 71.89
C PRO A 163 -8.23 -33.83 72.65
N ALA A 164 -9.31 -33.55 73.35
CA ALA A 164 -9.58 -32.46 74.25
C ALA A 164 -8.67 -32.43 75.50
N ARG A 165 -8.37 -31.26 75.94
CA ARG A 165 -8.58 -30.72 77.27
C ARG A 165 -8.42 -29.26 77.36
#